data_963dcc6bbf3f1d8fd6c6ca49522cf30b
#
_entry.id   963dcc6bbf3f1d8fd6c6ca49522cf30b
#
_cell.length_a   1.000
_cell.length_b   1.000
_cell.length_c   1.000
_cell.angle_alpha   90.00
_cell.angle_beta   90.00
_cell.angle_gamma   90.00
#
_symmetry.space_group_name_H-M   'P 1'
#
loop_
_entity.id
_entity.type
_entity.pdbx_description
1 polymer ?
#
loop_
_entity_poly.entity_id
_entity_poly.type
_entity_poly.pdbx_seq_one_letter_code
_entity_poly.pdbx_strand_id
1 'polypeptide(L)'
;MHSMSIKKVSTLSPREYHAQREIERLRQREQLRQQQLDKARRAIQRLAPEQPAIEMVYLFGSVMAEGRFTQRSDIDLAVVADDVAAESRFWRALEEALEWNVDVRPLQGAVAQAVADHGECVYARKSHRSGTEHPE
;
A
#
# COMPACT_ATOMS: atom_id res chain seq x y z
N MET A 1 26.38 15.39 35.12
CA MET A 1 25.70 14.33 34.53
C MET A 1 25.00 14.69 33.29
N HIS A 2 24.17 15.67 33.32
CA HIS A 2 23.46 16.04 32.15
C HIS A 2 24.32 16.51 31.01
N SER A 3 25.48 17.07 31.33
CA SER A 3 26.34 17.58 30.30
C SER A 3 26.93 16.50 29.43
N MET A 4 26.89 15.27 29.87
CA MET A 4 27.48 14.20 29.08
C MET A 4 26.69 13.91 27.82
N SER A 5 25.38 14.00 27.89
CA SER A 5 24.58 13.79 26.71
C SER A 5 24.85 14.84 25.64
N ILE A 6 25.01 16.06 26.09
CA ILE A 6 25.27 17.16 25.17
C ILE A 6 26.58 16.96 24.47
N LYS A 7 27.60 16.48 25.20
CA LYS A 7 28.87 16.27 24.60
C LYS A 7 28.85 15.22 23.51
N LYS A 8 28.05 14.15 23.70
CA LYS A 8 27.95 13.15 22.68
C LYS A 8 27.40 13.72 21.40
N VAL A 9 26.38 14.56 21.52
CA VAL A 9 25.81 15.14 20.33
C VAL A 9 26.81 15.99 19.60
N SER A 10 27.61 16.73 20.34
CA SER A 10 28.54 17.66 19.72
C SER A 10 29.77 16.99 19.12
N THR A 11 29.96 15.68 19.32
CA THR A 11 31.13 15.01 18.75
C THR A 11 30.96 14.64 17.30
N LEU A 12 29.80 14.75 16.72
CA LEU A 12 29.57 14.40 15.32
C LEU A 12 30.08 15.50 14.41
N SER A 13 30.79 15.14 13.36
CA SER A 13 31.11 16.09 12.31
C SER A 13 29.86 16.44 11.52
N PRO A 14 29.87 17.57 10.81
CA PRO A 14 28.70 17.89 9.96
C PRO A 14 28.36 16.79 8.98
N ARG A 15 29.38 16.15 8.40
CA ARG A 15 29.14 15.08 7.44
C ARG A 15 28.49 13.88 8.12
N GLU A 16 28.96 13.53 9.30
CA GLU A 16 28.40 12.42 10.05
C GLU A 16 26.96 12.73 10.48
N TYR A 17 26.73 13.96 10.88
CA TYR A 17 25.41 14.38 11.27
C TYR A 17 24.42 14.26 10.11
N HIS A 18 24.82 14.72 8.93
CA HIS A 18 23.96 14.64 7.75
C HIS A 18 23.72 13.19 7.35
N ALA A 19 24.73 12.35 7.45
CA ALA A 19 24.57 10.95 7.11
C ALA A 19 23.58 10.27 8.05
N GLN A 20 23.66 10.59 9.34
CA GLN A 20 22.73 10.01 10.29
C GLN A 20 21.31 10.50 10.07
N ARG A 21 21.17 11.78 9.72
CA ARG A 21 19.84 12.31 9.43
C ARG A 21 19.24 11.63 8.22
N GLU A 22 20.06 11.33 7.23
CA GLU A 22 19.56 10.65 6.04
C GLU A 22 19.11 9.22 6.36
N ILE A 23 19.90 8.50 7.17
CA ILE A 23 19.54 7.16 7.58
C ILE A 23 18.23 7.17 8.34
N GLU A 24 18.07 8.13 9.23
CA GLU A 24 16.85 8.23 10.02
C GLU A 24 15.64 8.56 9.15
N ARG A 25 15.83 9.42 8.14
CA ARG A 25 14.76 9.77 7.23
C ARG A 25 14.30 8.55 6.44
N LEU A 26 15.25 7.75 5.97
CA LEU A 26 14.91 6.54 5.23
C LEU A 26 14.21 5.52 6.12
N ARG A 27 14.64 5.43 7.37
CA ARG A 27 14.00 4.52 8.31
C ARG A 27 12.56 4.92 8.57
N GLN A 28 12.32 6.22 8.76
CA GLN A 28 10.96 6.72 9.00
C GLN A 28 10.08 6.50 7.78
N ARG A 29 10.65 6.68 6.57
CA ARG A 29 9.92 6.45 5.34
C ARG A 29 9.50 4.99 5.22
N GLU A 30 10.41 4.09 5.58
CA GLU A 30 10.10 2.67 5.50
C GLU A 30 9.08 2.26 6.54
N GLN A 31 9.14 2.85 7.73
CA GLN A 31 8.11 2.59 8.74
C GLN A 31 6.74 3.04 8.25
N LEU A 32 6.69 4.20 7.62
CA LEU A 32 5.43 4.71 7.08
C LEU A 32 4.89 3.75 6.03
N ARG A 33 5.76 3.27 5.13
CA ARG A 33 5.34 2.34 4.10
C ARG A 33 4.75 1.08 4.71
N GLN A 34 5.43 0.50 5.70
CA GLN A 34 4.95 -0.72 6.33
C GLN A 34 3.61 -0.51 7.03
N GLN A 35 3.45 0.62 7.70
CA GLN A 35 2.20 0.93 8.37
C GLN A 35 1.05 1.06 7.39
N GLN A 36 1.28 1.79 6.29
CA GLN A 36 0.23 1.99 5.31
C GLN A 36 -0.08 0.70 4.56
N LEU A 37 0.92 -0.11 4.30
CA LEU A 37 0.73 -1.39 3.65
C LEU A 37 -0.15 -2.30 4.51
N ASP A 38 0.15 -2.38 5.80
CA ASP A 38 -0.65 -3.20 6.70
C ASP A 38 -2.08 -2.71 6.80
N LYS A 39 -2.25 -1.40 6.92
CA LYS A 39 -3.59 -0.83 7.01
C LYS A 39 -4.38 -1.09 5.73
N ALA A 40 -3.71 -0.95 4.58
CA ALA A 40 -4.35 -1.16 3.30
C ALA A 40 -4.79 -2.61 3.17
N ARG A 41 -3.94 -3.56 3.53
CA ARG A 41 -4.30 -4.96 3.46
C ARG A 41 -5.53 -5.26 4.30
N ARG A 42 -5.55 -4.76 5.52
CA ARG A 42 -6.68 -5.01 6.42
C ARG A 42 -7.97 -4.36 5.92
N ALA A 43 -7.87 -3.14 5.42
CA ALA A 43 -9.04 -2.44 4.92
C ALA A 43 -9.62 -3.13 3.68
N ILE A 44 -8.74 -3.56 2.77
CA ILE A 44 -9.18 -4.27 1.58
C ILE A 44 -9.89 -5.56 1.96
N GLN A 45 -9.30 -6.34 2.87
CA GLN A 45 -9.89 -7.61 3.26
C GLN A 45 -11.23 -7.45 3.96
N ARG A 46 -11.43 -6.33 4.62
CA ARG A 46 -12.69 -6.06 5.29
C ARG A 46 -13.75 -5.50 4.34
N LEU A 47 -13.35 -4.63 3.42
CA LEU A 47 -14.30 -3.89 2.60
C LEU A 47 -14.62 -4.54 1.26
N ALA A 48 -13.66 -5.25 0.66
CA ALA A 48 -13.90 -5.85 -0.65
C ALA A 48 -15.06 -6.86 -0.65
N PRO A 49 -15.19 -7.70 0.39
CA PRO A 49 -16.32 -8.64 0.36
C PRO A 49 -17.69 -7.99 0.38
N GLU A 50 -17.76 -6.72 0.79
CA GLU A 50 -19.04 -6.01 0.82
C GLU A 50 -19.50 -5.59 -0.56
N GLN A 51 -18.65 -5.69 -1.57
CA GLN A 51 -18.99 -5.34 -2.94
C GLN A 51 -18.95 -6.61 -3.79
N PRO A 52 -20.07 -7.27 -3.99
CA PRO A 52 -20.05 -8.57 -4.68
C PRO A 52 -19.47 -8.53 -6.09
N ALA A 53 -19.53 -7.38 -6.74
CA ALA A 53 -19.00 -7.27 -8.09
C ALA A 53 -17.48 -7.21 -8.13
N ILE A 54 -16.81 -7.04 -7.00
CA ILE A 54 -15.36 -7.01 -6.96
C ILE A 54 -14.84 -8.43 -6.80
N GLU A 55 -14.03 -8.87 -7.76
CA GLU A 55 -13.52 -10.23 -7.79
C GLU A 55 -12.12 -10.34 -7.24
N MET A 56 -11.26 -9.39 -7.54
CA MET A 56 -9.88 -9.44 -7.09
C MET A 56 -9.37 -8.04 -6.82
N VAL A 57 -8.49 -7.90 -5.85
CA VAL A 57 -7.86 -6.62 -5.53
C VAL A 57 -6.37 -6.87 -5.30
N TYR A 58 -5.56 -6.07 -5.97
CA TYR A 58 -4.11 -6.11 -5.84
C TYR A 58 -3.58 -4.78 -5.35
N LEU A 59 -2.50 -4.82 -4.58
CA LEU A 59 -1.73 -3.62 -4.27
C LEU A 59 -0.51 -3.58 -5.17
N PHE A 60 -0.14 -2.40 -5.63
CA PHE A 60 1.06 -2.24 -6.44
C PHE A 60 1.60 -0.82 -6.25
N GLY A 61 2.64 -0.48 -6.99
CA GLY A 61 3.19 0.87 -6.95
C GLY A 61 4.10 1.10 -5.76
N SER A 62 4.20 2.36 -5.34
CA SER A 62 5.22 2.75 -4.36
C SER A 62 5.02 2.10 -3.00
N VAL A 63 3.79 1.77 -2.61
CA VAL A 63 3.56 1.14 -1.31
C VAL A 63 4.19 -0.25 -1.25
N MET A 64 4.42 -0.86 -2.40
CA MET A 64 5.04 -2.17 -2.50
C MET A 64 6.55 -2.09 -2.70
N ALA A 65 7.12 -0.90 -2.81
CA ALA A 65 8.53 -0.74 -3.16
C ALA A 65 9.29 -0.05 -2.04
N GLU A 66 10.24 -0.77 -1.47
CA GLU A 66 11.05 -0.24 -0.39
C GLU A 66 11.72 1.06 -0.83
N GLY A 67 11.68 2.06 0.02
CA GLY A 67 12.32 3.34 -0.26
C GLY A 67 11.55 4.29 -1.16
N ARG A 68 10.41 3.86 -1.70
CA ARG A 68 9.68 4.68 -2.66
C ARG A 68 8.44 5.36 -2.10
N PHE A 69 7.95 4.92 -0.97
CA PHE A 69 6.70 5.44 -0.42
C PHE A 69 6.98 6.63 0.50
N THR A 70 6.27 7.73 0.28
CA THR A 70 6.42 8.93 1.11
C THR A 70 5.05 9.40 1.55
N GLN A 71 5.01 10.46 2.34
CA GLN A 71 3.75 11.04 2.79
C GLN A 71 2.90 11.57 1.65
N ARG A 72 3.50 11.79 0.49
CA ARG A 72 2.77 12.29 -0.68
C ARG A 72 2.38 11.19 -1.64
N SER A 73 2.77 9.96 -1.37
CA SER A 73 2.45 8.86 -2.25
C SER A 73 1.00 8.45 -2.10
N ASP A 74 0.38 8.07 -3.21
CA ASP A 74 -0.94 7.45 -3.17
C ASP A 74 -0.77 5.95 -2.92
N ILE A 75 -1.82 5.31 -2.47
CA ILE A 75 -1.84 3.85 -2.39
C ILE A 75 -2.53 3.37 -3.67
N ASP A 76 -1.78 2.63 -4.49
CA ASP A 76 -2.27 2.19 -5.80
C ASP A 76 -2.86 0.80 -5.72
N LEU A 77 -4.10 0.67 -6.20
CA LEU A 77 -4.78 -0.62 -6.25
C LEU A 77 -5.20 -0.94 -7.67
N ALA A 78 -5.13 -2.20 -8.01
CA ALA A 78 -5.72 -2.71 -9.25
C ALA A 78 -6.86 -3.64 -8.90
N VAL A 79 -7.99 -3.51 -9.58
CA VAL A 79 -9.16 -4.32 -9.25
C VAL A 79 -9.68 -5.02 -10.50
N VAL A 80 -10.30 -6.16 -10.26
CA VAL A 80 -11.10 -6.85 -11.26
C VAL A 80 -12.53 -6.79 -10.74
N ALA A 81 -13.38 -6.08 -11.46
CA ALA A 81 -14.76 -5.86 -11.02
C ALA A 81 -15.69 -5.85 -12.24
N ASP A 82 -16.91 -6.35 -12.02
CA ASP A 82 -17.89 -6.39 -13.07
C ASP A 82 -18.73 -5.13 -13.17
N ASP A 83 -18.58 -4.22 -12.23
CA ASP A 83 -19.47 -3.08 -12.11
C ASP A 83 -18.69 -1.84 -11.68
N VAL A 84 -18.73 -0.80 -12.50
CA VAL A 84 -18.01 0.43 -12.23
C VAL A 84 -18.53 1.12 -10.97
N ALA A 85 -19.83 1.02 -10.72
CA ALA A 85 -20.39 1.63 -9.52
C ALA A 85 -19.83 0.98 -8.25
N ALA A 86 -19.67 -0.34 -8.27
CA ALA A 86 -19.10 -1.05 -7.13
C ALA A 86 -17.64 -0.65 -6.94
N GLU A 87 -16.92 -0.49 -8.02
CA GLU A 87 -15.54 -0.05 -7.95
C GLU A 87 -15.44 1.33 -7.30
N SER A 88 -16.31 2.25 -7.67
CA SER A 88 -16.33 3.59 -7.10
C SER A 88 -16.70 3.59 -5.63
N ARG A 89 -17.67 2.75 -5.23
CA ARG A 89 -18.03 2.66 -3.82
C ARG A 89 -16.89 2.11 -2.98
N PHE A 90 -16.20 1.10 -3.52
CA PHE A 90 -15.05 0.52 -2.85
C PHE A 90 -13.93 1.55 -2.69
N TRP A 91 -13.68 2.31 -3.76
CA TRP A 91 -12.66 3.36 -3.74
C TRP A 91 -12.93 4.35 -2.60
N ARG A 92 -14.16 4.85 -2.55
CA ARG A 92 -14.51 5.83 -1.52
C ARG A 92 -14.42 5.24 -0.11
N ALA A 93 -14.87 4.00 0.04
CA ALA A 93 -14.81 3.36 1.34
C ALA A 93 -13.37 3.19 1.81
N LEU A 94 -12.47 2.86 0.88
CA LEU A 94 -11.07 2.72 1.23
C LEU A 94 -10.46 4.06 1.64
N GLU A 95 -10.73 5.11 0.89
CA GLU A 95 -10.17 6.42 1.24
C GLU A 95 -10.67 6.88 2.61
N GLU A 96 -11.92 6.61 2.89
CA GLU A 96 -12.46 6.97 4.18
C GLU A 96 -11.84 6.15 5.31
N ALA A 97 -11.70 4.85 5.10
CA ALA A 97 -11.14 3.98 6.12
C ALA A 97 -9.67 4.25 6.38
N LEU A 98 -8.91 4.57 5.33
CA LEU A 98 -7.48 4.77 5.44
C LEU A 98 -7.11 6.21 5.74
N GLU A 99 -8.01 7.15 5.47
CA GLU A 99 -7.71 8.58 5.56
C GLU A 99 -6.44 8.89 4.78
N TRP A 100 -6.38 8.35 3.57
CA TRP A 100 -5.21 8.46 2.71
C TRP A 100 -5.68 8.44 1.26
N ASN A 101 -4.96 9.07 0.37
CA ASN A 101 -5.32 9.08 -1.04
C ASN A 101 -5.08 7.70 -1.64
N VAL A 102 -6.08 7.18 -2.31
CA VAL A 102 -6.04 5.88 -2.93
C VAL A 102 -6.32 6.06 -4.42
N ASP A 103 -5.61 5.33 -5.26
CA ASP A 103 -5.82 5.36 -6.69
C ASP A 103 -6.22 3.96 -7.14
N VAL A 104 -7.48 3.79 -7.55
CA VAL A 104 -8.02 2.49 -7.93
C VAL A 104 -8.14 2.43 -9.44
N ARG A 105 -7.54 1.44 -10.05
CA ARG A 105 -7.55 1.28 -11.51
C ARG A 105 -7.92 -0.14 -11.89
N PRO A 106 -8.47 -0.33 -13.09
CA PRO A 106 -8.75 -1.68 -13.54
C PRO A 106 -7.45 -2.43 -13.85
N LEU A 107 -7.48 -3.73 -13.70
CA LEU A 107 -6.31 -4.57 -13.95
C LEU A 107 -6.18 -4.80 -15.45
N GLN A 108 -5.56 -3.86 -16.14
CA GLN A 108 -5.35 -3.96 -17.59
C GLN A 108 -4.14 -3.14 -17.99
N GLY A 109 -3.58 -3.45 -19.14
CA GLY A 109 -2.49 -2.67 -19.73
C GLY A 109 -1.29 -2.52 -18.83
N ALA A 110 -0.82 -1.28 -18.69
CA ALA A 110 0.36 -1.01 -17.89
C ALA A 110 0.17 -1.35 -16.42
N VAL A 111 -1.05 -1.22 -15.92
CA VAL A 111 -1.35 -1.57 -14.53
C VAL A 111 -1.17 -3.07 -14.33
N ALA A 112 -1.68 -3.88 -15.27
CA ALA A 112 -1.52 -5.32 -15.19
C ALA A 112 -0.06 -5.71 -15.21
N GLN A 113 0.74 -5.02 -16.01
CA GLN A 113 2.17 -5.32 -16.06
C GLN A 113 2.85 -4.98 -14.73
N ALA A 114 2.51 -3.84 -14.15
CA ALA A 114 3.08 -3.44 -12.88
C ALA A 114 2.72 -4.43 -11.76
N VAL A 115 1.48 -4.92 -11.78
CA VAL A 115 1.05 -5.91 -10.79
C VAL A 115 1.81 -7.21 -10.99
N ALA A 116 2.00 -7.64 -12.24
CA ALA A 116 2.74 -8.87 -12.51
C ALA A 116 4.19 -8.75 -12.04
N ASP A 117 4.77 -7.56 -12.15
CA ASP A 117 6.17 -7.37 -11.79
C ASP A 117 6.38 -7.31 -10.28
N HIS A 118 5.50 -6.66 -9.55
CA HIS A 118 5.75 -6.47 -8.12
C HIS A 118 4.50 -6.25 -7.28
N GLY A 119 3.35 -6.62 -7.79
CA GLY A 119 2.10 -6.46 -7.04
C GLY A 119 1.83 -7.61 -6.11
N GLU A 120 0.82 -7.41 -5.27
CA GLU A 120 0.41 -8.44 -4.33
C GLU A 120 -1.10 -8.59 -4.39
N CYS A 121 -1.58 -9.81 -4.53
CA CYS A 121 -3.01 -10.07 -4.49
C CYS A 121 -3.46 -10.10 -3.04
N VAL A 122 -4.32 -9.16 -2.66
CA VAL A 122 -4.78 -9.05 -1.30
C VAL A 122 -6.14 -9.68 -1.10
N TYR A 123 -6.95 -9.72 -2.15
CA TYR A 123 -8.30 -10.27 -2.05
C TYR A 123 -8.66 -10.98 -3.35
N ALA A 124 -9.24 -12.15 -3.24
CA ALA A 124 -9.80 -12.90 -4.36
C ALA A 124 -11.07 -13.57 -3.88
N ARG A 125 -12.16 -13.40 -4.66
CA ARG A 125 -13.46 -13.94 -4.29
C ARG A 125 -13.48 -15.45 -4.52
N LYS A 126 -13.63 -16.20 -3.46
CA LYS A 126 -13.53 -17.64 -3.55
C LYS A 126 -14.71 -18.29 -4.20
N SER A 127 -15.89 -17.75 -3.95
CA SER A 127 -17.08 -18.38 -4.49
C SER A 127 -17.06 -18.39 -6.01
N HIS A 128 -16.50 -17.35 -6.62
CA HIS A 128 -16.37 -17.29 -8.05
C HIS A 128 -15.46 -18.41 -8.55
N ARG A 129 -14.37 -18.61 -7.86
CA ARG A 129 -13.42 -19.60 -8.26
C ARG A 129 -13.97 -21.01 -8.10
N SER A 130 -14.71 -21.22 -7.03
CA SER A 130 -15.29 -22.52 -6.83
C SER A 130 -16.22 -22.88 -7.93
N GLY A 131 -17.02 -21.93 -8.36
CA GLY A 131 -17.93 -22.18 -9.44
C GLY A 131 -17.28 -22.59 -10.70
N THR A 132 -16.14 -22.01 -11.00
CA THR A 132 -15.48 -22.36 -12.21
C THR A 132 -14.81 -23.69 -12.15
N GLU A 133 -14.39 -24.11 -11.00
CA GLU A 133 -13.74 -25.37 -10.95
C GLU A 133 -14.64 -26.52 -11.01
N HIS A 134 -15.89 -26.30 -10.80
CA HIS A 134 -16.78 -27.34 -10.71
C HIS A 134 -16.97 -28.16 -11.88
N PRO A 135 -17.00 -27.69 -13.00
CA PRO A 135 -17.40 -28.46 -14.15
C PRO A 135 -16.51 -29.54 -14.50
N GLU A 136 -15.56 -29.82 -13.98
CA GLU A 136 -14.86 -30.89 -14.47
C GLU A 136 -15.42 -32.11 -14.14
#